data_9d848b64269b81b4490bea70b6a4e527
#
_entry.id   9d848b64269b81b4490bea70b6a4e527
#
_cell.length_a   1.000
_cell.length_b   1.000
_cell.length_c   1.000
_cell.angle_alpha   90.00
_cell.angle_beta   90.00
_cell.angle_gamma   90.00
#
_symmetry.space_group_name_H-M   'P 1'
#
loop_
_entity.id
_entity.type
_entity.pdbx_description
1 polymer ?
#
loop_
_entity_poly.entity_id
_entity_poly.type
_entity_poly.pdbx_seq_one_letter_code
_entity_poly.pdbx_strand_id
1 'polypeptide(L)'
;SKPSYSQSIDVSGGWFDAGDYGKYVVNGGISLWTLMNMYERSKMVGKADKFGDDSSVMTIPENNNGIPDILDECKVELDFFLKMMRDDGMVYHKAHDYKWTGLAVAPYDQNENGKENKAPMRIVKPVTYAATLNASAAFAQAARLFKDYDAAYAKTMEDAAIKTYAAAQKNYKPFTSWGGDTKGEGGISADIMYAPLDQNKGGGPYGDTEVSDEFYWAACELYITTGDKTYYDELMKYGTNAYGTDNAKALEISTTLVGGENNGSFSLFTWGTLNSVGSISLYVNSQDMLDKGLLTQDEVNTLKAQVLKAADSVLEVQNKSAYGIPYVGHDYDT
;
A
#
# COMPACT_ATOMS: atom_id res chain seq x y z
N SER A 1 -3.97 -25.33 20.24
CA SER A 1 -3.57 -26.44 19.35
C SER A 1 -2.96 -25.85 18.08
N LYS A 2 -1.99 -26.54 17.51
CA LYS A 2 -1.36 -26.16 16.26
C LYS A 2 -2.42 -26.23 15.13
N PRO A 3 -2.55 -25.18 14.29
CA PRO A 3 -3.47 -25.24 13.16
C PRO A 3 -3.09 -26.37 12.19
N SER A 4 -4.09 -26.97 11.55
CA SER A 4 -3.88 -27.95 10.47
C SER A 4 -4.32 -27.31 9.15
N TYR A 5 -3.44 -27.31 8.16
CA TYR A 5 -3.68 -26.71 6.84
C TYR A 5 -3.45 -27.76 5.76
N SER A 6 -4.25 -27.70 4.71
CA SER A 6 -4.19 -28.63 3.59
C SER A 6 -3.30 -28.17 2.42
N GLN A 7 -2.90 -26.90 2.44
CA GLN A 7 -2.11 -26.28 1.37
C GLN A 7 -0.93 -25.50 1.95
N SER A 8 0.13 -25.40 1.18
CA SER A 8 1.25 -24.51 1.45
C SER A 8 1.61 -23.73 0.19
N ILE A 9 2.04 -22.50 0.36
CA ILE A 9 2.53 -21.63 -0.71
C ILE A 9 3.91 -21.09 -0.35
N ASP A 10 4.69 -20.75 -1.37
CA ASP A 10 5.95 -20.03 -1.17
C ASP A 10 5.65 -18.57 -0.81
N VAL A 11 6.11 -18.15 0.36
CA VAL A 11 6.04 -16.77 0.86
C VAL A 11 7.42 -16.26 1.24
N SER A 12 8.46 -16.79 0.61
CA SER A 12 9.83 -16.30 0.77
C SER A 12 10.02 -14.91 0.16
N GLY A 13 11.02 -14.17 0.63
CA GLY A 13 11.24 -12.77 0.26
C GLY A 13 10.33 -11.81 1.02
N GLY A 14 10.30 -10.56 0.59
CA GLY A 14 9.53 -9.49 1.22
C GLY A 14 10.11 -8.98 2.53
N TRP A 15 9.58 -7.85 2.98
CA TRP A 15 10.04 -7.16 4.19
C TRP A 15 9.30 -7.66 5.42
N PHE A 16 10.00 -7.71 6.54
CA PHE A 16 9.37 -7.84 7.86
C PHE A 16 8.85 -6.48 8.34
N ASP A 17 7.66 -6.47 8.92
CA ASP A 17 7.04 -5.26 9.46
C ASP A 17 7.74 -4.82 10.77
N ALA A 18 7.89 -5.77 11.69
CA ALA A 18 8.48 -5.52 13.01
C ALA A 18 9.12 -6.78 13.57
N GLY A 19 9.38 -6.81 14.89
CA GLY A 19 9.95 -7.96 15.60
C GLY A 19 9.03 -9.18 15.70
N ASP A 20 7.83 -9.13 15.19
CA ASP A 20 6.91 -10.26 15.04
C ASP A 20 7.15 -11.07 13.76
N TYR A 21 8.05 -10.62 12.89
CA TYR A 21 8.35 -11.19 11.58
C TYR A 21 7.15 -11.39 10.67
N GLY A 22 6.09 -10.61 10.88
CA GLY A 22 4.96 -10.51 9.99
C GLY A 22 5.34 -9.79 8.70
N LYS A 23 4.76 -10.25 7.58
CA LYS A 23 4.83 -9.61 6.27
C LYS A 23 3.40 -9.31 5.83
N TYR A 24 3.10 -8.04 5.68
CA TYR A 24 1.74 -7.53 5.52
C TYR A 24 1.64 -6.78 4.19
N VAL A 25 0.74 -7.20 3.32
CA VAL A 25 0.62 -6.58 2.00
C VAL A 25 0.12 -5.14 2.10
N VAL A 26 -0.75 -4.84 3.06
CA VAL A 26 -1.25 -3.47 3.29
C VAL A 26 -0.12 -2.53 3.69
N ASN A 27 0.67 -2.88 4.70
CA ASN A 27 1.81 -2.05 5.13
C ASN A 27 2.92 -2.01 4.07
N GLY A 28 3.19 -3.14 3.43
CA GLY A 28 4.13 -3.24 2.31
C GLY A 28 3.71 -2.35 1.14
N GLY A 29 2.40 -2.24 0.86
CA GLY A 29 1.86 -1.41 -0.22
C GLY A 29 2.19 0.06 -0.05
N ILE A 30 1.87 0.65 1.10
CA ILE A 30 2.20 2.06 1.37
C ILE A 30 3.70 2.30 1.48
N SER A 31 4.47 1.32 1.97
CA SER A 31 5.93 1.40 2.04
C SER A 31 6.55 1.39 0.64
N LEU A 32 6.09 0.50 -0.24
CA LEU A 32 6.47 0.48 -1.66
C LEU A 32 6.14 1.82 -2.34
N TRP A 33 4.92 2.31 -2.16
CA TRP A 33 4.53 3.60 -2.72
C TRP A 33 5.47 4.71 -2.25
N THR A 34 5.83 4.73 -0.97
CA THR A 34 6.70 5.77 -0.40
C THR A 34 8.06 5.78 -1.09
N LEU A 35 8.71 4.61 -1.25
CA LEU A 35 10.00 4.50 -1.92
C LEU A 35 9.89 4.83 -3.43
N MET A 36 8.92 4.23 -4.10
CA MET A 36 8.70 4.46 -5.52
C MET A 36 8.30 5.91 -5.82
N ASN A 37 7.47 6.54 -4.99
CA ASN A 37 7.11 7.95 -5.11
C ASN A 37 8.31 8.87 -4.87
N MET A 38 9.20 8.53 -3.93
CA MET A 38 10.44 9.26 -3.73
C MET A 38 11.29 9.26 -5.01
N TYR A 39 11.38 8.12 -5.69
CA TYR A 39 12.07 8.01 -6.97
C TYR A 39 11.36 8.81 -8.08
N GLU A 40 10.05 8.68 -8.24
CA GLU A 40 9.28 9.44 -9.24
C GLU A 40 9.41 10.96 -9.03
N ARG A 41 9.30 11.41 -7.80
CA ARG A 41 9.52 12.83 -7.46
C ARG A 41 10.93 13.29 -7.80
N SER A 42 11.91 12.44 -7.57
CA SER A 42 13.30 12.75 -7.93
C SER A 42 13.48 12.92 -9.45
N LYS A 43 12.77 12.15 -10.26
CA LYS A 43 12.69 12.33 -11.72
C LYS A 43 12.05 13.68 -12.07
N MET A 44 10.90 13.98 -11.46
CA MET A 44 10.17 15.24 -11.67
C MET A 44 11.04 16.48 -11.42
N VAL A 45 11.96 16.43 -10.44
CA VAL A 45 12.83 17.56 -10.10
C VAL A 45 14.27 17.42 -10.65
N GLY A 46 14.51 16.49 -11.57
CA GLY A 46 15.81 16.31 -12.23
C GLY A 46 16.92 15.81 -11.30
N LYS A 47 16.59 14.98 -10.30
CA LYS A 47 17.54 14.44 -9.30
C LYS A 47 17.52 12.92 -9.19
N ALA A 48 17.03 12.23 -10.22
CA ALA A 48 16.88 10.78 -10.23
C ALA A 48 18.21 10.04 -10.14
N ASP A 49 19.30 10.64 -10.63
CA ASP A 49 20.66 10.12 -10.57
C ASP A 49 21.11 9.77 -9.14
N LYS A 50 20.57 10.46 -8.13
CA LYS A 50 20.85 10.16 -6.72
C LYS A 50 20.37 8.78 -6.26
N PHE A 51 19.41 8.20 -6.96
CA PHE A 51 18.84 6.89 -6.67
C PHE A 51 19.16 5.87 -7.78
N GLY A 52 20.09 6.24 -8.66
CA GLY A 52 20.54 5.39 -9.75
C GLY A 52 21.34 4.17 -9.27
N ASP A 53 21.63 3.28 -10.20
CA ASP A 53 22.44 2.10 -9.97
C ASP A 53 23.84 2.50 -9.45
N ASP A 54 24.28 1.91 -8.35
CA ASP A 54 25.55 2.19 -7.66
C ASP A 54 25.78 3.69 -7.32
N SER A 55 24.70 4.38 -6.97
CA SER A 55 24.73 5.83 -6.68
C SER A 55 25.41 6.21 -5.35
N SER A 56 25.75 5.23 -4.51
CA SER A 56 26.30 5.39 -3.15
C SER A 56 25.34 6.01 -2.12
N VAL A 57 24.08 6.21 -2.47
CA VAL A 57 23.03 6.67 -1.55
C VAL A 57 22.44 5.50 -0.77
N MET A 58 22.37 4.35 -1.42
CA MET A 58 21.93 3.09 -0.83
C MET A 58 23.08 2.08 -0.85
N THR A 59 23.06 1.16 0.10
CA THR A 59 23.99 0.01 0.14
C THR A 59 23.14 -1.25 0.14
N ILE A 60 22.97 -1.83 -1.02
CA ILE A 60 22.21 -3.05 -1.26
C ILE A 60 23.07 -4.09 -1.97
N PRO A 61 22.75 -5.38 -1.92
CA PRO A 61 23.49 -6.41 -2.62
C PRO A 61 23.43 -6.27 -4.15
N GLU A 62 22.28 -5.85 -4.67
CA GLU A 62 22.01 -5.61 -6.08
C GLU A 62 22.56 -4.24 -6.46
N ASN A 63 23.64 -4.23 -7.23
CA ASN A 63 24.22 -3.01 -7.78
C ASN A 63 24.96 -3.33 -9.09
N ASN A 64 25.25 -2.32 -9.88
CA ASN A 64 25.88 -2.46 -11.20
C ASN A 64 25.12 -3.42 -12.14
N ASN A 65 23.79 -3.41 -12.07
CA ASN A 65 22.92 -4.27 -12.88
C ASN A 65 22.09 -3.50 -13.91
N GLY A 66 22.22 -2.18 -13.94
CA GLY A 66 21.48 -1.30 -14.85
C GLY A 66 20.10 -0.87 -14.34
N ILE A 67 19.72 -1.29 -13.15
CA ILE A 67 18.47 -0.91 -12.47
C ILE A 67 18.81 0.06 -11.33
N PRO A 68 18.05 1.15 -11.12
CA PRO A 68 18.25 2.00 -9.96
C PRO A 68 18.13 1.22 -8.64
N ASP A 69 19.09 1.40 -7.72
CA ASP A 69 19.14 0.68 -6.43
C ASP A 69 17.84 0.72 -5.64
N ILE A 70 17.15 1.86 -5.66
CA ILE A 70 15.85 1.99 -4.96
C ILE A 70 14.77 1.09 -5.59
N LEU A 71 14.83 0.82 -6.89
CA LEU A 71 13.90 -0.08 -7.55
C LEU A 71 14.25 -1.54 -7.29
N ASP A 72 15.54 -1.87 -7.20
CA ASP A 72 15.98 -3.21 -6.77
C ASP A 72 15.48 -3.53 -5.35
N GLU A 73 15.59 -2.58 -4.42
CA GLU A 73 15.02 -2.75 -3.08
C GLU A 73 13.50 -2.94 -3.12
N CYS A 74 12.78 -2.15 -3.92
CA CYS A 74 11.33 -2.32 -4.09
C CYS A 74 10.97 -3.68 -4.69
N LYS A 75 11.83 -4.22 -5.57
CA LYS A 75 11.61 -5.52 -6.20
C LYS A 75 11.50 -6.66 -5.20
N VAL A 76 12.22 -6.58 -4.07
CA VAL A 76 12.16 -7.59 -2.99
C VAL A 76 10.73 -7.77 -2.47
N GLU A 77 10.01 -6.68 -2.26
CA GLU A 77 8.63 -6.71 -1.76
C GLU A 77 7.62 -6.98 -2.89
N LEU A 78 7.84 -6.44 -4.08
CA LEU A 78 7.00 -6.70 -5.25
C LEU A 78 6.99 -8.19 -5.64
N ASP A 79 8.14 -8.86 -5.61
CA ASP A 79 8.24 -10.30 -5.87
C ASP A 79 7.52 -11.11 -4.78
N PHE A 80 7.54 -10.66 -3.53
CA PHE A 80 6.73 -11.25 -2.47
C PHE A 80 5.23 -11.06 -2.73
N PHE A 81 4.79 -9.89 -3.17
CA PHE A 81 3.38 -9.63 -3.52
C PHE A 81 2.90 -10.56 -4.64
N LEU A 82 3.74 -10.81 -5.66
CA LEU A 82 3.42 -11.79 -6.70
C LEU A 82 3.16 -13.19 -6.14
N LYS A 83 3.94 -13.62 -5.12
CA LYS A 83 3.74 -14.91 -4.45
C LYS A 83 2.49 -14.94 -3.58
N MET A 84 2.06 -13.78 -3.08
CA MET A 84 0.83 -13.65 -2.31
C MET A 84 -0.42 -13.57 -3.19
N MET A 85 -0.28 -13.44 -4.50
CA MET A 85 -1.40 -13.40 -5.45
C MET A 85 -1.86 -14.81 -5.82
N ARG A 86 -3.16 -15.06 -5.67
CA ARG A 86 -3.81 -16.29 -6.13
C ARG A 86 -4.07 -16.27 -7.64
N ASP A 87 -4.39 -17.45 -8.20
CA ASP A 87 -4.72 -17.59 -9.61
C ASP A 87 -5.92 -16.76 -10.05
N ASP A 88 -6.88 -16.51 -9.16
CA ASP A 88 -8.04 -15.67 -9.41
C ASP A 88 -7.76 -14.16 -9.32
N GLY A 89 -6.54 -13.76 -8.98
CA GLY A 89 -6.10 -12.38 -8.84
C GLY A 89 -6.31 -11.76 -7.47
N MET A 90 -6.98 -12.43 -6.54
CA MET A 90 -7.07 -11.95 -5.15
C MET A 90 -5.75 -12.19 -4.42
N VAL A 91 -5.40 -11.31 -3.47
CA VAL A 91 -4.12 -11.33 -2.77
C VAL A 91 -4.33 -11.67 -1.29
N TYR A 92 -3.51 -12.58 -0.77
CA TYR A 92 -3.50 -12.92 0.64
C TYR A 92 -3.10 -11.70 1.49
N HIS A 93 -3.75 -11.55 2.63
CA HIS A 93 -3.60 -10.36 3.47
C HIS A 93 -2.21 -10.23 4.09
N LYS A 94 -1.72 -11.33 4.64
CA LYS A 94 -0.44 -11.36 5.35
C LYS A 94 0.09 -12.78 5.53
N ALA A 95 1.40 -12.87 5.78
CA ALA A 95 2.09 -14.07 6.23
C ALA A 95 2.79 -13.76 7.56
N HIS A 96 2.57 -14.59 8.59
CA HIS A 96 3.19 -14.41 9.91
C HIS A 96 3.31 -15.73 10.66
N ASP A 97 3.97 -15.69 11.81
CA ASP A 97 4.06 -16.85 12.69
C ASP A 97 2.68 -17.14 13.31
N TYR A 98 2.36 -18.43 13.52
CA TYR A 98 1.07 -18.78 14.14
C TYR A 98 0.97 -18.41 15.63
N LYS A 99 2.09 -18.01 16.25
CA LYS A 99 2.20 -17.44 17.59
C LYS A 99 3.17 -16.27 17.56
N TRP A 100 3.03 -15.36 18.49
CA TRP A 100 3.98 -14.27 18.68
C TRP A 100 5.38 -14.81 18.95
N THR A 101 6.34 -14.34 18.18
CA THR A 101 7.76 -14.57 18.42
C THR A 101 8.20 -13.73 19.61
N GLY A 102 9.05 -14.27 20.46
CA GLY A 102 9.62 -13.53 21.59
C GLY A 102 10.48 -12.36 21.14
N LEU A 103 10.53 -11.31 21.95
CA LEU A 103 11.43 -10.18 21.69
C LEU A 103 12.90 -10.62 21.62
N ALA A 104 13.65 -9.96 20.75
CA ALA A 104 15.08 -10.18 20.53
C ALA A 104 15.46 -11.59 20.02
N VAL A 105 14.53 -12.28 19.39
CA VAL A 105 14.80 -13.52 18.67
C VAL A 105 15.06 -13.18 17.21
N ALA A 106 16.19 -13.62 16.65
CA ALA A 106 16.48 -13.41 15.23
C ALA A 106 15.57 -14.28 14.33
N PRO A 107 15.28 -13.88 13.09
CA PRO A 107 14.39 -14.63 12.20
C PRO A 107 14.82 -16.08 11.97
N TYR A 108 16.12 -16.34 11.98
CA TYR A 108 16.72 -17.67 11.81
C TYR A 108 16.85 -18.48 13.12
N ASP A 109 16.66 -17.82 14.27
CA ASP A 109 16.70 -18.45 15.60
C ASP A 109 15.30 -18.72 16.16
N GLN A 110 14.28 -18.58 15.35
CA GLN A 110 12.90 -18.78 15.79
C GLN A 110 12.66 -20.22 16.23
N ASN A 111 12.43 -20.40 17.51
CA ASN A 111 12.02 -21.66 18.07
C ASN A 111 10.78 -21.50 18.97
N GLU A 112 9.92 -22.48 18.98
CA GLU A 112 8.64 -22.42 19.70
C GLU A 112 8.80 -22.31 21.22
N ASN A 113 9.98 -22.66 21.79
CA ASN A 113 10.17 -22.77 23.23
C ASN A 113 11.55 -22.36 23.73
N GLY A 114 12.37 -21.69 22.93
CA GLY A 114 13.74 -21.31 23.33
C GLY A 114 14.70 -22.50 23.51
N LYS A 115 14.32 -23.69 23.08
CA LYS A 115 15.07 -24.94 23.34
C LYS A 115 15.47 -25.74 22.11
N GLU A 116 14.91 -25.48 20.95
CA GLU A 116 15.27 -26.15 19.70
C GLU A 116 15.10 -25.19 18.52
N ASN A 117 16.08 -25.18 17.62
CA ASN A 117 16.09 -24.42 16.36
C ASN A 117 15.02 -24.94 15.36
N LYS A 118 13.77 -24.78 15.70
CA LYS A 118 12.66 -25.01 14.77
C LYS A 118 11.95 -23.71 14.58
N ALA A 119 12.08 -23.14 13.38
CA ALA A 119 11.28 -21.98 13.00
C ALA A 119 9.80 -22.27 13.32
N PRO A 120 9.08 -21.32 13.94
CA PRO A 120 7.67 -21.47 14.16
C PRO A 120 6.98 -21.69 12.82
N MET A 121 5.86 -22.38 12.82
CA MET A 121 5.07 -22.57 11.61
C MET A 121 4.57 -21.21 11.14
N ARG A 122 4.94 -20.84 9.92
CA ARG A 122 4.40 -19.67 9.26
C ARG A 122 3.04 -19.99 8.67
N ILE A 123 2.15 -19.02 8.73
CA ILE A 123 0.79 -19.13 8.20
C ILE A 123 0.48 -17.95 7.30
N VAL A 124 -0.40 -18.17 6.33
CA VAL A 124 -0.95 -17.15 5.45
C VAL A 124 -2.41 -16.92 5.82
N LYS A 125 -2.82 -15.67 5.94
CA LYS A 125 -4.21 -15.29 6.21
C LYS A 125 -4.98 -15.13 4.91
N PRO A 126 -6.32 -15.30 4.94
CA PRO A 126 -7.16 -15.21 3.76
C PRO A 126 -6.91 -13.96 2.91
N VAL A 127 -7.34 -14.02 1.65
CA VAL A 127 -7.33 -12.88 0.74
C VAL A 127 -8.26 -11.77 1.24
N THR A 128 -7.88 -10.50 1.01
CA THR A 128 -8.71 -9.35 1.35
C THR A 128 -8.75 -8.36 0.20
N TYR A 129 -9.75 -7.49 0.19
CA TYR A 129 -9.83 -6.39 -0.78
C TYR A 129 -8.71 -5.39 -0.56
N ALA A 130 -8.43 -5.00 0.70
CA ALA A 130 -7.36 -4.08 1.04
C ALA A 130 -6.00 -4.58 0.50
N ALA A 131 -5.59 -5.82 0.79
CA ALA A 131 -4.35 -6.39 0.27
C ALA A 131 -4.34 -6.47 -1.27
N THR A 132 -5.45 -6.86 -1.88
CA THR A 132 -5.56 -6.99 -3.35
C THR A 132 -5.40 -5.64 -4.05
N LEU A 133 -6.01 -4.58 -3.53
CA LEU A 133 -5.94 -3.24 -4.10
C LEU A 133 -4.60 -2.54 -3.81
N ASN A 134 -4.03 -2.73 -2.61
CA ASN A 134 -2.67 -2.29 -2.30
C ASN A 134 -1.66 -2.91 -3.27
N ALA A 135 -1.76 -4.21 -3.51
CA ALA A 135 -0.91 -4.89 -4.48
C ALA A 135 -1.13 -4.35 -5.90
N SER A 136 -2.39 -4.13 -6.32
CA SER A 136 -2.71 -3.54 -7.62
C SER A 136 -2.03 -2.18 -7.82
N ALA A 137 -2.16 -1.30 -6.84
CA ALA A 137 -1.54 0.02 -6.88
C ALA A 137 -0.01 -0.06 -6.97
N ALA A 138 0.62 -0.87 -6.11
CA ALA A 138 2.07 -1.06 -6.11
C ALA A 138 2.58 -1.65 -7.43
N PHE A 139 1.90 -2.63 -7.99
CA PHE A 139 2.24 -3.22 -9.29
C PHE A 139 2.11 -2.21 -10.42
N ALA A 140 1.05 -1.41 -10.45
CA ALA A 140 0.85 -0.39 -11.48
C ALA A 140 1.94 0.69 -11.42
N GLN A 141 2.32 1.14 -10.23
CA GLN A 141 3.42 2.08 -10.06
C GLN A 141 4.75 1.46 -10.50
N ALA A 142 5.04 0.24 -10.08
CA ALA A 142 6.24 -0.48 -10.48
C ALA A 142 6.33 -0.66 -12.00
N ALA A 143 5.22 -0.99 -12.66
CA ALA A 143 5.19 -1.19 -14.11
C ALA A 143 5.75 0.01 -14.87
N ARG A 144 5.34 1.24 -14.53
CA ARG A 144 5.85 2.43 -15.22
C ARG A 144 7.30 2.77 -14.85
N LEU A 145 7.73 2.45 -13.62
CA LEU A 145 9.08 2.77 -13.15
C LEU A 145 10.15 1.81 -13.69
N PHE A 146 9.81 0.53 -13.84
CA PHE A 146 10.72 -0.47 -14.39
C PHE A 146 10.78 -0.47 -15.92
N LYS A 147 9.87 0.21 -16.60
CA LYS A 147 9.70 0.12 -18.06
C LYS A 147 10.98 0.35 -18.85
N ASP A 148 11.80 1.30 -18.42
CA ASP A 148 13.04 1.69 -19.11
C ASP A 148 14.23 0.82 -18.71
N TYR A 149 14.11 -0.02 -17.67
CA TYR A 149 15.19 -0.84 -17.12
C TYR A 149 14.97 -2.33 -17.34
N ASP A 150 13.76 -2.81 -17.10
CA ASP A 150 13.36 -4.21 -17.30
C ASP A 150 11.91 -4.25 -17.84
N ALA A 151 11.81 -4.20 -19.16
CA ALA A 151 10.52 -4.20 -19.85
C ALA A 151 9.69 -5.49 -19.61
N ALA A 152 10.36 -6.62 -19.40
CA ALA A 152 9.67 -7.88 -19.12
C ALA A 152 9.07 -7.89 -17.70
N TYR A 153 9.82 -7.40 -16.73
CA TYR A 153 9.33 -7.21 -15.37
C TYR A 153 8.21 -6.17 -15.31
N ALA A 154 8.39 -5.03 -15.99
CA ALA A 154 7.36 -4.00 -16.11
C ALA A 154 6.04 -4.55 -16.67
N LYS A 155 6.11 -5.40 -17.71
CA LYS A 155 4.92 -6.07 -18.26
C LYS A 155 4.27 -7.02 -17.26
N THR A 156 5.07 -7.77 -16.50
CA THR A 156 4.57 -8.65 -15.44
C THR A 156 3.82 -7.84 -14.37
N MET A 157 4.37 -6.71 -13.98
CA MET A 157 3.75 -5.79 -13.01
C MET A 157 2.44 -5.20 -13.55
N GLU A 158 2.41 -4.76 -14.80
CA GLU A 158 1.19 -4.22 -15.40
C GLU A 158 0.07 -5.26 -15.47
N ASP A 159 0.39 -6.48 -15.92
CA ASP A 159 -0.59 -7.57 -16.00
C ASP A 159 -1.11 -7.96 -14.61
N ALA A 160 -0.23 -8.00 -13.61
CA ALA A 160 -0.61 -8.25 -12.22
C ALA A 160 -1.50 -7.15 -11.66
N ALA A 161 -1.21 -5.88 -11.95
CA ALA A 161 -2.00 -4.73 -11.51
C ALA A 161 -3.44 -4.80 -12.07
N ILE A 162 -3.56 -5.01 -13.37
CA ILE A 162 -4.87 -5.13 -14.06
C ILE A 162 -5.65 -6.32 -13.50
N LYS A 163 -4.98 -7.47 -13.34
CA LYS A 163 -5.60 -8.70 -12.84
C LYS A 163 -6.14 -8.55 -11.42
N THR A 164 -5.35 -7.95 -10.53
CA THR A 164 -5.73 -7.77 -9.11
C THR A 164 -6.85 -6.74 -8.98
N TYR A 165 -6.81 -5.64 -9.70
CA TYR A 165 -7.91 -4.66 -9.72
C TYR A 165 -9.22 -5.28 -10.20
N ALA A 166 -9.19 -6.00 -11.31
CA ALA A 166 -10.36 -6.69 -11.85
C ALA A 166 -10.91 -7.75 -10.91
N ALA A 167 -10.04 -8.47 -10.19
CA ALA A 167 -10.45 -9.45 -9.19
C ALA A 167 -11.16 -8.79 -8.01
N ALA A 168 -10.65 -7.65 -7.52
CA ALA A 168 -11.31 -6.87 -6.47
C ALA A 168 -12.68 -6.38 -6.96
N GLN A 169 -12.76 -5.72 -8.11
CA GLN A 169 -14.03 -5.22 -8.67
C GLN A 169 -15.09 -6.32 -8.80
N LYS A 170 -14.70 -7.48 -9.33
CA LYS A 170 -15.61 -8.61 -9.56
C LYS A 170 -16.24 -9.13 -8.27
N ASN A 171 -15.48 -9.13 -7.19
CA ASN A 171 -15.88 -9.75 -5.92
C ASN A 171 -16.43 -8.73 -4.92
N TYR A 172 -16.11 -7.45 -5.10
CA TYR A 172 -16.43 -6.41 -4.13
C TYR A 172 -17.92 -6.23 -3.92
N LYS A 173 -18.30 -6.24 -2.65
CA LYS A 173 -19.61 -5.79 -2.19
C LYS A 173 -19.38 -4.89 -0.99
N PRO A 174 -19.97 -3.68 -0.99
CA PRO A 174 -19.84 -2.75 0.12
C PRO A 174 -20.23 -3.41 1.44
N PHE A 175 -19.48 -3.11 2.47
CA PHE A 175 -19.77 -3.52 3.82
C PHE A 175 -20.70 -2.51 4.46
N THR A 176 -21.88 -2.90 4.93
CA THR A 176 -22.91 -1.95 5.40
C THR A 176 -23.01 -1.83 6.90
N SER A 177 -22.40 -2.72 7.67
CA SER A 177 -22.43 -2.62 9.13
C SER A 177 -21.21 -3.22 9.78
N TRP A 178 -20.57 -2.44 10.59
CA TRP A 178 -19.62 -2.86 11.59
C TRP A 178 -20.37 -3.20 12.87
N GLY A 179 -20.22 -4.36 13.42
CA GLY A 179 -20.89 -4.67 14.68
C GLY A 179 -21.07 -6.14 14.96
N GLY A 180 -20.06 -6.94 14.70
CA GLY A 180 -20.05 -8.35 15.08
C GLY A 180 -20.68 -9.28 14.05
N ASP A 181 -21.11 -8.78 12.94
CA ASP A 181 -21.43 -9.63 11.81
C ASP A 181 -20.12 -10.05 11.12
N THR A 182 -19.80 -11.32 11.23
CA THR A 182 -18.62 -11.91 10.57
C THR A 182 -18.82 -12.10 9.07
N LYS A 183 -19.91 -11.57 8.53
CA LYS A 183 -20.25 -11.68 7.12
C LYS A 183 -20.55 -10.30 6.56
N GLY A 184 -19.81 -9.88 5.55
CA GLY A 184 -20.15 -8.76 4.73
C GLY A 184 -21.47 -8.96 3.98
N GLU A 185 -22.05 -7.90 3.41
CA GLU A 185 -23.25 -7.98 2.60
C GLU A 185 -23.12 -9.05 1.50
N GLY A 186 -24.20 -9.74 1.25
CA GLY A 186 -24.27 -10.79 0.25
C GLY A 186 -23.48 -12.06 0.60
N GLY A 187 -23.17 -12.26 1.89
CA GLY A 187 -22.54 -13.47 2.36
C GLY A 187 -21.02 -13.54 2.13
N ILE A 188 -20.39 -12.42 1.79
CA ILE A 188 -18.93 -12.32 1.77
C ILE A 188 -18.44 -12.36 3.21
N SER A 189 -17.48 -13.25 3.47
CA SER A 189 -16.84 -13.33 4.78
C SER A 189 -16.11 -12.03 5.09
N ALA A 190 -16.19 -11.57 6.31
CA ALA A 190 -15.35 -10.49 6.82
C ALA A 190 -13.85 -10.77 6.63
N ASP A 191 -13.48 -12.03 6.56
CA ASP A 191 -12.11 -12.49 6.25
C ASP A 191 -11.63 -12.09 4.84
N ILE A 192 -12.52 -11.66 3.95
CA ILE A 192 -12.15 -11.15 2.62
C ILE A 192 -11.98 -9.64 2.66
N MET A 193 -12.65 -8.93 3.55
CA MET A 193 -12.58 -7.48 3.64
C MET A 193 -11.40 -7.00 4.49
N TYR A 194 -11.16 -7.67 5.59
CA TYR A 194 -10.09 -7.33 6.55
C TYR A 194 -9.58 -8.59 7.25
N ALA A 195 -8.47 -8.48 7.95
CA ALA A 195 -7.95 -9.62 8.71
C ALA A 195 -8.92 -10.03 9.82
N PRO A 196 -9.09 -11.34 10.07
CA PRO A 196 -9.93 -11.84 11.14
C PRO A 196 -9.51 -11.28 12.49
N LEU A 197 -10.40 -10.58 13.19
CA LEU A 197 -10.10 -9.90 14.46
C LEU A 197 -9.75 -10.84 15.61
N ASP A 198 -10.24 -12.08 15.58
CA ASP A 198 -10.03 -13.07 16.62
C ASP A 198 -8.68 -13.81 16.52
N GLN A 199 -7.89 -13.54 15.49
CA GLN A 199 -6.70 -14.30 15.15
C GLN A 199 -5.41 -13.48 15.16
N ASN A 200 -5.29 -12.54 16.08
CA ASN A 200 -4.10 -11.71 16.26
C ASN A 200 -2.93 -12.46 16.95
N LYS A 201 -2.92 -13.78 16.92
CA LYS A 201 -1.81 -14.54 17.49
C LYS A 201 -0.71 -14.66 16.45
N GLY A 202 0.39 -13.98 16.69
CA GLY A 202 1.60 -14.06 15.88
C GLY A 202 1.79 -12.89 14.90
N GLY A 203 0.85 -11.94 14.81
CA GLY A 203 0.95 -10.76 13.97
C GLY A 203 -0.21 -9.80 14.13
N GLY A 204 0.00 -8.52 13.79
CA GLY A 204 -1.05 -7.50 13.80
C GLY A 204 -2.18 -7.82 12.81
N PRO A 205 -3.42 -7.32 13.05
CA PRO A 205 -4.54 -7.55 12.15
C PRO A 205 -4.40 -6.76 10.84
N TYR A 206 -4.03 -5.50 10.92
CA TYR A 206 -4.04 -4.53 9.82
C TYR A 206 -5.32 -4.64 8.98
N GLY A 207 -6.44 -4.72 9.73
CA GLY A 207 -7.77 -4.84 9.14
C GLY A 207 -8.26 -3.52 8.60
N ASP A 208 -9.08 -3.60 7.59
CA ASP A 208 -9.70 -2.45 6.95
C ASP A 208 -11.18 -2.71 6.74
N THR A 209 -12.01 -1.72 7.02
CA THR A 209 -13.47 -1.79 6.90
C THR A 209 -14.02 -0.94 5.77
N GLU A 210 -13.17 -0.10 5.20
CA GLU A 210 -13.48 0.82 4.13
C GLU A 210 -12.34 0.74 3.11
N VAL A 211 -12.65 0.36 1.90
CA VAL A 211 -11.65 0.14 0.84
C VAL A 211 -11.90 0.99 -0.41
N SER A 212 -12.73 2.02 -0.29
CA SER A 212 -12.96 2.94 -1.42
C SER A 212 -11.71 3.77 -1.74
N ASP A 213 -10.92 4.08 -0.74
CA ASP A 213 -9.66 4.79 -0.89
C ASP A 213 -8.55 3.91 -1.50
N GLU A 214 -8.54 2.60 -1.23
CA GLU A 214 -7.68 1.67 -1.97
C GLU A 214 -8.12 1.54 -3.43
N PHE A 215 -9.42 1.46 -3.71
CA PHE A 215 -9.91 1.49 -5.08
C PHE A 215 -9.53 2.79 -5.79
N TYR A 216 -9.65 3.91 -5.11
CA TYR A 216 -9.25 5.20 -5.63
C TYR A 216 -7.76 5.23 -5.97
N TRP A 217 -6.90 4.87 -5.01
CA TRP A 217 -5.46 4.85 -5.21
C TRP A 217 -5.05 3.91 -6.34
N ALA A 218 -5.54 2.66 -6.33
CA ALA A 218 -5.22 1.69 -7.39
C ALA A 218 -5.69 2.16 -8.77
N ALA A 219 -6.86 2.79 -8.87
CA ALA A 219 -7.34 3.37 -10.11
C ALA A 219 -6.47 4.54 -10.59
N CYS A 220 -5.99 5.41 -9.68
CA CYS A 220 -5.04 6.47 -10.01
C CYS A 220 -3.75 5.90 -10.60
N GLU A 221 -3.15 4.90 -9.93
CA GLU A 221 -1.90 4.29 -10.38
C GLU A 221 -2.07 3.59 -11.75
N LEU A 222 -3.17 2.87 -11.95
CA LEU A 222 -3.50 2.24 -13.22
C LEU A 222 -3.73 3.27 -14.33
N TYR A 223 -4.43 4.37 -14.03
CA TYR A 223 -4.64 5.44 -15.00
C TYR A 223 -3.34 6.09 -15.45
N ILE A 224 -2.46 6.43 -14.50
CA ILE A 224 -1.14 6.99 -14.81
C ILE A 224 -0.34 6.03 -15.70
N THR A 225 -0.39 4.73 -15.40
CA THR A 225 0.43 3.73 -16.08
C THR A 225 -0.09 3.37 -17.46
N THR A 226 -1.40 3.18 -17.59
CA THR A 226 -2.02 2.66 -18.83
C THR A 226 -2.58 3.74 -19.74
N GLY A 227 -3.00 4.88 -19.17
CA GLY A 227 -3.79 5.90 -19.87
C GLY A 227 -5.22 5.46 -20.23
N ASP A 228 -5.67 4.30 -19.75
CA ASP A 228 -7.00 3.79 -20.03
C ASP A 228 -8.06 4.59 -19.24
N LYS A 229 -8.96 5.23 -20.01
CA LYS A 229 -10.03 6.06 -19.45
C LYS A 229 -10.97 5.31 -18.51
N THR A 230 -11.06 4.01 -18.60
CA THR A 230 -11.83 3.19 -17.66
C THR A 230 -11.38 3.42 -16.23
N TYR A 231 -10.07 3.52 -15.99
CA TYR A 231 -9.53 3.80 -14.65
C TYR A 231 -9.75 5.25 -14.22
N TYR A 232 -9.80 6.20 -15.17
CA TYR A 232 -10.21 7.56 -14.84
C TYR A 232 -11.67 7.59 -14.33
N ASP A 233 -12.57 6.88 -15.00
CA ASP A 233 -13.96 6.81 -14.59
C ASP A 233 -14.10 6.13 -13.22
N GLU A 234 -13.26 5.10 -12.92
CA GLU A 234 -13.22 4.44 -11.61
C GLU A 234 -12.68 5.37 -10.52
N LEU A 235 -11.57 6.08 -10.74
CA LEU A 235 -11.05 7.01 -9.73
C LEU A 235 -12.04 8.15 -9.43
N MET A 236 -12.75 8.65 -10.42
CA MET A 236 -13.79 9.65 -10.21
C MET A 236 -14.97 9.09 -9.42
N LYS A 237 -15.37 7.84 -9.67
CA LYS A 237 -16.43 7.15 -8.95
C LYS A 237 -16.09 6.97 -7.47
N TYR A 238 -14.93 6.41 -7.16
CA TYR A 238 -14.52 6.14 -5.78
C TYR A 238 -14.12 7.42 -5.03
N GLY A 239 -13.57 8.40 -5.70
CA GLY A 239 -13.26 9.69 -5.13
C GLY A 239 -14.47 10.56 -4.77
N THR A 240 -15.66 10.26 -5.29
CA THR A 240 -16.88 11.02 -5.00
C THR A 240 -17.82 10.32 -4.03
N ASN A 241 -17.62 9.03 -3.82
CA ASN A 241 -18.62 8.16 -3.23
C ASN A 241 -18.17 7.58 -1.90
N ALA A 242 -17.50 8.35 -1.17
CA ALA A 242 -17.19 7.95 0.17
C ALA A 242 -18.47 7.67 0.94
N TYR A 243 -18.48 6.63 1.70
CA TYR A 243 -19.51 6.14 2.59
C TYR A 243 -20.00 7.17 3.63
N GLY A 244 -20.11 8.45 3.26
CA GLY A 244 -20.56 9.53 4.11
C GLY A 244 -19.56 9.95 5.19
N THR A 245 -18.36 9.46 5.13
CA THR A 245 -17.24 9.83 5.97
C THR A 245 -16.26 10.74 5.21
N ASP A 246 -15.33 11.35 5.91
CA ASP A 246 -14.41 12.40 5.43
C ASP A 246 -13.41 11.98 4.34
N ASN A 247 -13.75 11.04 3.49
CA ASN A 247 -12.90 10.60 2.41
C ASN A 247 -12.73 11.71 1.38
N ALA A 248 -11.52 11.91 0.94
CA ALA A 248 -11.20 12.91 -0.06
C ALA A 248 -11.97 12.63 -1.34
N LYS A 249 -12.52 13.68 -1.91
CA LYS A 249 -13.06 13.63 -3.26
C LYS A 249 -11.94 13.39 -4.26
N ALA A 250 -12.31 12.96 -5.47
CA ALA A 250 -11.35 12.80 -6.54
C ALA A 250 -10.50 14.07 -6.71
N LEU A 251 -9.21 13.88 -6.92
CA LEU A 251 -8.19 14.94 -7.07
C LEU A 251 -7.95 15.79 -5.82
N GLU A 252 -8.55 15.47 -4.68
CA GLU A 252 -8.30 16.15 -3.41
C GLU A 252 -7.23 15.42 -2.59
N ILE A 253 -6.62 16.16 -1.67
CA ILE A 253 -5.69 15.66 -0.66
C ILE A 253 -6.23 16.07 0.70
N SER A 254 -6.27 15.14 1.64
CA SER A 254 -6.69 15.44 3.00
C SER A 254 -5.82 16.51 3.64
N THR A 255 -6.43 17.38 4.43
CA THR A 255 -5.74 18.30 5.33
C THR A 255 -5.91 17.89 6.80
N THR A 256 -6.57 16.78 7.04
CA THR A 256 -6.80 16.22 8.37
C THR A 256 -5.55 15.47 8.81
N LEU A 257 -4.93 15.93 9.88
CA LEU A 257 -3.71 15.33 10.43
C LEU A 257 -4.00 14.32 11.54
N VAL A 258 -5.23 14.31 12.04
CA VAL A 258 -5.71 13.39 13.08
C VAL A 258 -7.06 12.85 12.65
N GLY A 259 -7.26 11.56 12.84
CA GLY A 259 -8.50 10.89 12.43
C GLY A 259 -8.25 9.98 11.23
N GLY A 260 -9.29 9.66 10.52
CA GLY A 260 -9.29 8.62 9.50
C GLY A 260 -9.96 7.36 10.04
N GLU A 261 -10.17 6.38 9.19
CA GLU A 261 -10.96 5.19 9.54
C GLU A 261 -10.33 4.31 10.62
N ASN A 262 -9.01 4.39 10.78
CA ASN A 262 -8.26 3.65 11.80
C ASN A 262 -7.91 4.47 13.05
N ASN A 263 -8.56 5.60 13.24
CA ASN A 263 -8.60 6.36 14.48
C ASN A 263 -7.24 6.65 15.13
N GLY A 264 -6.31 7.24 14.38
CA GLY A 264 -5.00 7.55 14.93
C GLY A 264 -3.96 7.95 13.89
N SER A 265 -4.35 8.73 12.91
CA SER A 265 -3.42 9.24 11.92
C SER A 265 -2.66 10.45 12.45
N PHE A 266 -1.34 10.40 12.37
CA PHE A 266 -0.44 11.54 12.61
C PHE A 266 -0.02 12.20 11.29
N SER A 267 -0.60 11.81 10.16
CA SER A 267 -0.25 12.28 8.83
C SER A 267 -1.47 12.38 7.93
N LEU A 268 -1.27 12.93 6.76
CA LEU A 268 -2.31 13.09 5.72
C LEU A 268 -2.77 11.75 5.13
N PHE A 269 -2.04 10.68 5.39
CA PHE A 269 -2.34 9.31 4.98
C PHE A 269 -1.60 8.31 5.88
N THR A 270 -2.14 7.11 5.96
CA THR A 270 -1.57 5.97 6.70
C THR A 270 -1.79 4.70 5.88
N TRP A 271 -1.40 3.53 6.42
CA TRP A 271 -1.68 2.23 5.81
C TRP A 271 -3.19 1.94 5.63
N GLY A 272 -4.05 2.54 6.42
CA GLY A 272 -5.51 2.37 6.37
C GLY A 272 -6.27 3.64 5.96
N THR A 273 -5.58 4.68 5.44
CA THR A 273 -6.20 5.89 4.91
C THR A 273 -5.38 6.36 3.72
N LEU A 274 -5.75 5.96 2.53
CA LEU A 274 -4.92 6.03 1.32
C LEU A 274 -5.42 7.02 0.26
N ASN A 275 -6.55 7.68 0.50
CA ASN A 275 -7.17 8.58 -0.48
C ASN A 275 -6.25 9.70 -0.98
N SER A 276 -5.39 10.26 -0.12
CA SER A 276 -4.43 11.30 -0.52
C SER A 276 -3.31 10.76 -1.41
N VAL A 277 -2.98 9.48 -1.29
CA VAL A 277 -1.85 8.82 -1.96
C VAL A 277 -2.03 8.84 -3.48
N GLY A 278 -3.22 8.46 -3.95
CA GLY A 278 -3.54 8.49 -5.38
C GLY A 278 -3.46 9.89 -5.99
N SER A 279 -3.97 10.90 -5.27
CA SER A 279 -3.90 12.30 -5.73
C SER A 279 -2.47 12.83 -5.78
N ILE A 280 -1.61 12.42 -4.85
CA ILE A 280 -0.19 12.78 -4.87
C ILE A 280 0.50 12.13 -6.08
N SER A 281 0.22 10.86 -6.38
CA SER A 281 0.74 10.19 -7.57
C SER A 281 0.31 10.88 -8.87
N LEU A 282 -0.97 11.25 -8.97
CA LEU A 282 -1.48 12.03 -10.11
C LEU A 282 -0.73 13.37 -10.25
N TYR A 283 -0.49 14.09 -9.15
CA TYR A 283 0.24 15.35 -9.20
C TYR A 283 1.68 15.17 -9.67
N VAL A 284 2.38 14.18 -9.15
CA VAL A 284 3.79 13.91 -9.53
C VAL A 284 3.91 13.62 -11.02
N ASN A 285 2.92 12.97 -11.62
CA ASN A 285 2.89 12.63 -13.04
C ASN A 285 2.07 13.62 -13.90
N SER A 286 1.56 14.70 -13.30
CA SER A 286 0.55 15.56 -13.94
C SER A 286 1.01 16.23 -15.22
N GLN A 287 2.28 16.62 -15.34
CA GLN A 287 2.79 17.25 -16.55
C GLN A 287 2.81 16.25 -17.74
N ASP A 288 3.32 15.04 -17.52
CA ASP A 288 3.33 14.01 -18.54
C ASP A 288 1.89 13.62 -18.96
N MET A 289 0.99 13.54 -17.99
CA MET A 289 -0.43 13.23 -18.24
C MET A 289 -1.13 14.37 -19.00
N LEU A 290 -0.81 15.63 -18.69
CA LEU A 290 -1.31 16.79 -19.44
C LEU A 290 -0.82 16.76 -20.89
N ASP A 291 0.45 16.52 -21.10
CA ASP A 291 1.08 16.46 -22.43
C ASP A 291 0.47 15.34 -23.29
N LYS A 292 0.02 14.25 -22.67
CA LYS A 292 -0.69 13.13 -23.29
C LYS A 292 -2.20 13.35 -23.43
N GLY A 293 -2.73 14.44 -22.91
CA GLY A 293 -4.18 14.70 -22.93
C GLY A 293 -4.99 13.81 -21.98
N LEU A 294 -4.35 13.21 -20.99
CA LEU A 294 -4.99 12.38 -19.97
C LEU A 294 -5.57 13.22 -18.82
N LEU A 295 -4.97 14.37 -18.53
CA LEU A 295 -5.50 15.36 -17.60
C LEU A 295 -5.70 16.69 -18.32
N THR A 296 -6.65 17.48 -17.86
CA THR A 296 -6.85 18.87 -18.25
C THR A 296 -5.96 19.80 -17.43
N GLN A 297 -5.72 21.02 -17.92
CA GLN A 297 -4.98 22.03 -17.17
C GLN A 297 -5.67 22.38 -15.83
N ASP A 298 -7.00 22.38 -15.80
CA ASP A 298 -7.77 22.68 -14.58
C ASP A 298 -7.59 21.57 -13.52
N GLU A 299 -7.53 20.31 -13.93
CA GLU A 299 -7.24 19.20 -13.01
C GLU A 299 -5.81 19.29 -12.46
N VAL A 300 -4.83 19.61 -13.30
CA VAL A 300 -3.45 19.84 -12.85
C VAL A 300 -3.37 20.99 -11.87
N ASN A 301 -4.06 22.11 -12.14
CA ASN A 301 -4.12 23.24 -11.24
C ASN A 301 -4.80 22.88 -9.90
N THR A 302 -5.85 22.07 -9.95
CA THR A 302 -6.54 21.54 -8.77
C THR A 302 -5.58 20.70 -7.92
N LEU A 303 -4.93 19.70 -8.51
CA LEU A 303 -3.95 18.84 -7.83
C LEU A 303 -2.83 19.66 -7.17
N LYS A 304 -2.28 20.65 -7.90
CA LYS A 304 -1.26 21.55 -7.35
C LYS A 304 -1.77 22.33 -6.14
N ALA A 305 -2.97 22.88 -6.23
CA ALA A 305 -3.58 23.63 -5.12
C ALA A 305 -3.80 22.73 -3.90
N GLN A 306 -4.20 21.48 -4.10
CA GLN A 306 -4.40 20.50 -3.03
C GLN A 306 -3.07 20.13 -2.34
N VAL A 307 -2.01 19.90 -3.10
CA VAL A 307 -0.67 19.64 -2.53
C VAL A 307 -0.20 20.81 -1.67
N LEU A 308 -0.35 22.04 -2.16
CA LEU A 308 0.04 23.24 -1.39
C LEU A 308 -0.79 23.38 -0.12
N LYS A 309 -2.11 23.22 -0.22
CA LYS A 309 -3.01 23.28 0.94
C LYS A 309 -2.67 22.23 2.00
N ALA A 310 -2.38 21.01 1.57
CA ALA A 310 -1.96 19.94 2.48
C ALA A 310 -0.61 20.25 3.14
N ALA A 311 0.35 20.75 2.38
CA ALA A 311 1.64 21.18 2.92
C ALA A 311 1.49 22.32 3.94
N ASP A 312 0.64 23.29 3.67
CA ASP A 312 0.36 24.40 4.59
C ASP A 312 -0.24 23.90 5.91
N SER A 313 -1.13 22.91 5.87
CA SER A 313 -1.71 22.31 7.10
C SER A 313 -0.64 21.63 7.96
N VAL A 314 0.32 20.95 7.34
CA VAL A 314 1.46 20.33 8.06
C VAL A 314 2.37 21.42 8.66
N LEU A 315 2.70 22.45 7.89
CA LEU A 315 3.53 23.57 8.35
C LEU A 315 2.87 24.34 9.48
N GLU A 316 1.56 24.52 9.46
CA GLU A 316 0.82 25.18 10.54
C GLU A 316 0.99 24.44 11.87
N VAL A 317 0.89 23.12 11.87
CA VAL A 317 1.10 22.29 13.07
C VAL A 317 2.56 22.36 13.50
N GLN A 318 3.50 22.19 12.56
CA GLN A 318 4.93 22.27 12.83
C GLN A 318 5.32 23.60 13.49
N ASN A 319 4.79 24.71 12.99
CA ASN A 319 5.08 26.06 13.52
C ASN A 319 4.51 26.29 14.93
N LYS A 320 3.47 25.56 15.33
CA LYS A 320 2.88 25.61 16.67
C LYS A 320 3.56 24.67 17.65
N SER A 321 4.33 23.69 17.14
CA SER A 321 5.03 22.71 17.97
C SER A 321 6.29 23.31 18.61
N ALA A 322 6.49 23.06 19.90
CA ALA A 322 7.67 23.50 20.63
C ALA A 322 8.99 22.93 20.08
N TYR A 323 8.91 21.76 19.42
CA TYR A 323 10.05 21.08 18.82
C TYR A 323 10.13 21.22 17.30
N GLY A 324 9.21 21.98 16.68
CA GLY A 324 9.17 22.15 15.23
C GLY A 324 8.84 20.87 14.48
N ILE A 325 8.05 19.97 15.07
CA ILE A 325 7.59 18.73 14.45
C ILE A 325 6.09 18.82 14.11
N PRO A 326 5.63 18.21 13.01
CA PRO A 326 4.22 18.22 12.62
C PRO A 326 3.43 17.16 13.40
N TYR A 327 3.47 17.21 14.74
CA TYR A 327 2.78 16.31 15.62
C TYR A 327 1.51 16.93 16.17
N VAL A 328 0.42 16.23 16.08
CA VAL A 328 -0.85 16.56 16.73
C VAL A 328 -1.05 15.54 17.85
N GLY A 329 -1.15 16.03 19.10
CA GLY A 329 -1.37 15.17 20.27
C GLY A 329 -2.58 14.26 20.10
N HIS A 330 -2.45 13.03 20.55
CA HIS A 330 -3.51 12.04 20.56
C HIS A 330 -3.95 11.77 21.99
N ASP A 331 -5.20 11.33 22.18
CA ASP A 331 -5.77 11.02 23.50
C ASP A 331 -5.02 9.94 24.29
N TYR A 332 -4.06 9.24 23.68
CA TYR A 332 -3.16 8.32 24.37
C TYR A 332 -2.02 9.01 25.12
N ASP A 333 -1.85 10.32 24.95
CA ASP A 333 -0.76 11.09 25.56
C ASP A 333 -1.14 11.69 26.94
N THR A 334 -2.31 11.33 27.47
CA THR A 334 -2.85 11.79 28.77
C THR A 334 -2.83 10.71 29.84
#